data_74bd7eeae631b360b82b3b7ac2769cb9
#
_entry.id   74bd7eeae631b360b82b3b7ac2769cb9
#
_cell.length_a   1.000
_cell.length_b   1.000
_cell.length_c   1.000
_cell.angle_alpha   90.00
_cell.angle_beta   90.00
_cell.angle_gamma   90.00
#
_symmetry.space_group_name_H-M   'P 1'
#
loop_
_entity.id
_entity.type
_entity.pdbx_description
1 polymer ?
#
loop_
_entity_poly.entity_id
_entity_poly.type
_entity_poly.pdbx_seq_one_letter_code
_entity_poly.pdbx_strand_id
1 'polypeptide(L)'
;AKLSKFVRQSVSEGRSSIWIAQRNGRTKDGIDVTEQGLLKMFSMSSKADFFESFAPLNIFPIALSYEFEPCDIMKAVELYISRNQKYIKAPDEDLNSILQGIMQYKGSVHYQFCKPISREEVEEISLHNSSDKNERYKMLANLITKRINAAYKLFPNNYIAADILNGN
;
A
#
# COMPACT_ATOMS: atom_id res chain seq x y z
N ALA A 1 -5.18 18.21 -6.64
CA ALA A 1 -5.75 18.49 -7.96
C ALA A 1 -4.75 18.28 -9.12
N LYS A 2 -3.52 18.87 -9.08
CA LYS A 2 -2.55 18.72 -10.19
C LYS A 2 -2.11 17.26 -10.40
N LEU A 3 -1.68 16.57 -9.35
CA LEU A 3 -1.24 15.16 -9.43
C LEU A 3 -2.39 14.24 -9.90
N SER A 4 -3.58 14.38 -9.36
CA SER A 4 -4.76 13.62 -9.78
C SER A 4 -5.06 13.78 -11.27
N LYS A 5 -4.97 15.02 -11.79
CA LYS A 5 -5.15 15.29 -13.22
C LYS A 5 -4.05 14.63 -14.06
N PHE A 6 -2.80 14.73 -13.63
CA PHE A 6 -1.68 14.09 -14.30
C PHE A 6 -1.85 12.56 -14.38
N VAL A 7 -2.16 11.91 -13.24
CA VAL A 7 -2.42 10.45 -13.19
C VAL A 7 -3.50 10.06 -14.19
N ARG A 8 -4.65 10.73 -14.13
CA ARG A 8 -5.78 10.44 -15.01
C ARG A 8 -5.42 10.61 -16.48
N GLN A 9 -4.77 11.70 -16.84
CA GLN A 9 -4.36 11.97 -18.22
C GLN A 9 -3.36 10.91 -18.70
N SER A 10 -2.33 10.58 -17.93
CA SER A 10 -1.32 9.60 -18.33
C SER A 10 -1.91 8.21 -18.54
N VAL A 11 -2.85 7.79 -17.68
CA VAL A 11 -3.52 6.51 -17.83
C VAL A 11 -4.49 6.51 -19.03
N SER A 12 -5.27 7.57 -19.24
CA SER A 12 -6.23 7.65 -20.35
C SER A 12 -5.57 7.73 -21.72
N GLU A 13 -4.39 8.34 -21.82
CA GLU A 13 -3.60 8.38 -23.04
C GLU A 13 -2.93 7.03 -23.38
N GLY A 14 -2.91 6.07 -22.46
CA GLY A 14 -2.32 4.74 -22.66
C GLY A 14 -0.81 4.72 -22.87
N ARG A 15 -0.13 5.84 -22.61
CA ARG A 15 1.31 6.00 -22.89
C ARG A 15 2.20 5.44 -21.80
N SER A 16 1.72 5.37 -20.56
CA SER A 16 2.52 4.92 -19.42
C SER A 16 1.66 4.40 -18.29
N SER A 17 2.22 3.45 -17.55
CA SER A 17 1.68 3.03 -16.25
C SER A 17 2.25 3.91 -15.14
N ILE A 18 1.50 4.10 -14.08
CA ILE A 18 1.93 4.88 -12.91
C ILE A 18 1.98 3.95 -11.71
N TRP A 19 3.15 3.88 -11.11
CA TRP A 19 3.33 3.20 -9.82
C TRP A 19 3.10 4.20 -8.68
N ILE A 20 2.30 3.81 -7.72
CA ILE A 20 2.02 4.63 -6.53
C ILE A 20 1.99 3.74 -5.29
N ALA A 21 2.66 4.19 -4.23
CA ALA A 21 2.57 3.53 -2.93
C ALA A 21 1.15 3.65 -2.37
N GLN A 22 0.62 2.58 -1.79
CA GLN A 22 -0.75 2.51 -1.28
C GLN A 22 -0.98 3.34 -0.01
N ARG A 23 0.09 3.82 0.63
CA ARG A 23 0.05 4.63 1.85
C ARG A 23 1.25 5.57 1.94
N ASN A 24 1.15 6.54 2.83
CA ASN A 24 2.27 7.39 3.18
C ASN A 24 3.21 6.66 4.17
N GLY A 25 4.51 6.72 3.89
CA GLY A 25 5.54 6.03 4.69
C GLY A 25 5.57 4.52 4.48
N ARG A 26 6.39 3.85 5.29
CA ARG A 26 6.57 2.38 5.28
C ARG A 26 5.88 1.74 6.47
N THR A 27 5.33 0.54 6.27
CA THR A 27 4.86 -0.27 7.40
C THR A 27 6.06 -0.74 8.23
N LYS A 28 5.88 -0.83 9.55
CA LYS A 28 6.94 -1.24 10.48
C LYS A 28 6.69 -2.60 11.09
N ASP A 29 5.44 -3.02 11.08
CA ASP A 29 4.93 -4.26 11.65
C ASP A 29 4.47 -5.27 10.59
N GLY A 30 4.65 -4.96 9.31
CA GLY A 30 4.20 -5.80 8.19
C GLY A 30 2.71 -5.69 7.89
N ILE A 31 1.93 -4.94 8.70
CA ILE A 31 0.51 -4.71 8.44
C ILE A 31 0.37 -3.52 7.49
N ASP A 32 0.13 -3.80 6.23
CA ASP A 32 0.01 -2.75 5.21
C ASP A 32 -1.44 -2.58 4.77
N VAL A 33 -1.94 -1.35 4.87
CA VAL A 33 -3.32 -1.00 4.58
C VAL A 33 -3.37 0.15 3.58
N THR A 34 -4.23 0.03 2.59
CA THR A 34 -4.43 1.09 1.59
C THR A 34 -5.12 2.30 2.22
N GLU A 35 -4.51 3.46 2.10
CA GLU A 35 -5.07 4.70 2.64
C GLU A 35 -6.20 5.26 1.77
N GLN A 36 -7.33 5.55 2.39
CA GLN A 36 -8.46 6.22 1.72
C GLN A 36 -8.09 7.58 1.14
N GLY A 37 -7.16 8.30 1.79
CA GLY A 37 -6.66 9.60 1.35
C GLY A 37 -6.06 9.55 -0.05
N LEU A 38 -5.36 8.46 -0.39
CA LEU A 38 -4.82 8.21 -1.73
C LEU A 38 -5.96 8.10 -2.76
N LEU A 39 -6.98 7.31 -2.47
CA LEU A 39 -8.12 7.14 -3.37
C LEU A 39 -8.90 8.44 -3.55
N LYS A 40 -9.15 9.18 -2.47
CA LYS A 40 -9.74 10.52 -2.54
C LYS A 40 -8.93 11.46 -3.41
N MET A 41 -7.59 11.41 -3.31
CA MET A 41 -6.71 12.19 -4.17
C MET A 41 -6.93 11.85 -5.66
N PHE A 42 -7.09 10.57 -6.03
CA PHE A 42 -7.34 10.18 -7.42
C PHE A 42 -8.67 10.70 -7.96
N SER A 43 -9.70 10.79 -7.13
CA SER A 43 -11.01 11.32 -7.53
C SER A 43 -11.05 12.85 -7.62
N MET A 44 -10.12 13.59 -7.02
CA MET A 44 -10.14 15.06 -6.94
C MET A 44 -10.20 15.79 -8.30
N SER A 45 -9.69 15.19 -9.36
CA SER A 45 -9.73 15.79 -10.71
C SER A 45 -10.92 15.34 -11.52
N SER A 46 -11.66 14.36 -11.06
CA SER A 46 -12.89 13.91 -11.68
C SER A 46 -14.06 14.76 -11.16
N LYS A 47 -14.86 15.27 -12.07
CA LYS A 47 -16.16 15.88 -11.74
C LYS A 47 -17.30 14.85 -11.82
N ALA A 48 -16.98 13.62 -12.21
CA ALA A 48 -17.92 12.53 -12.40
C ALA A 48 -18.18 11.79 -11.07
N ASP A 49 -19.07 10.82 -11.11
CA ASP A 49 -19.40 9.96 -9.99
C ASP A 49 -18.22 9.04 -9.59
N PHE A 50 -18.45 8.15 -8.64
CA PHE A 50 -17.42 7.24 -8.14
C PHE A 50 -16.98 6.26 -9.22
N PHE A 51 -17.91 5.66 -9.98
CA PHE A 51 -17.61 4.70 -11.03
C PHE A 51 -16.70 5.31 -12.10
N GLU A 52 -17.10 6.43 -12.69
CA GLU A 52 -16.33 7.15 -13.70
C GLU A 52 -15.00 7.69 -13.17
N SER A 53 -14.89 7.84 -11.85
CA SER A 53 -13.64 8.25 -11.20
C SER A 53 -12.61 7.13 -11.11
N PHE A 54 -13.02 5.86 -10.98
CA PHE A 54 -12.11 4.75 -10.72
C PHE A 54 -12.04 3.69 -11.82
N ALA A 55 -13.14 3.37 -12.49
CA ALA A 55 -13.16 2.35 -13.53
C ALA A 55 -12.15 2.59 -14.67
N PRO A 56 -11.92 3.84 -15.15
CA PRO A 56 -10.92 4.09 -16.18
C PRO A 56 -9.47 4.02 -15.72
N LEU A 57 -9.20 3.94 -14.40
CA LEU A 57 -7.83 3.93 -13.88
C LEU A 57 -7.13 2.57 -14.01
N ASN A 58 -7.87 1.49 -14.25
CA ASN A 58 -7.33 0.14 -14.39
C ASN A 58 -6.34 -0.19 -13.25
N ILE A 59 -6.84 -0.19 -12.01
CA ILE A 59 -6.01 -0.36 -10.82
C ILE A 59 -5.53 -1.81 -10.70
N PHE A 60 -4.21 -2.00 -10.66
CA PHE A 60 -3.53 -3.28 -10.42
C PHE A 60 -2.84 -3.24 -9.06
N PRO A 61 -3.38 -3.90 -8.03
CA PRO A 61 -2.65 -4.06 -6.78
C PRO A 61 -1.41 -4.93 -6.99
N ILE A 62 -0.33 -4.60 -6.29
CA ILE A 62 0.93 -5.34 -6.36
C ILE A 62 1.38 -5.67 -4.95
N ALA A 63 1.66 -6.95 -4.69
CA ALA A 63 2.29 -7.40 -3.46
C ALA A 63 3.80 -7.56 -3.66
N LEU A 64 4.57 -7.05 -2.71
CA LEU A 64 6.02 -7.16 -2.67
C LEU A 64 6.45 -7.69 -1.31
N SER A 65 7.14 -8.83 -1.27
CA SER A 65 7.65 -9.43 -0.06
C SER A 65 9.15 -9.70 -0.20
N TYR A 66 9.90 -9.41 0.84
CA TYR A 66 11.32 -9.73 0.97
C TYR A 66 11.51 -10.86 1.97
N GLU A 67 12.45 -11.77 1.69
CA GLU A 67 12.87 -12.78 2.65
C GLU A 67 13.51 -12.12 3.88
N PHE A 68 14.35 -11.10 3.66
CA PHE A 68 14.95 -10.28 4.71
C PHE A 68 14.54 -8.82 4.52
N GLU A 69 13.94 -8.21 5.51
CA GLU A 69 13.60 -6.79 5.50
C GLU A 69 14.87 -5.95 5.70
N PRO A 70 15.29 -5.17 4.71
CA PRO A 70 16.58 -4.46 4.76
C PRO A 70 16.68 -3.39 5.86
N CYS A 71 15.57 -2.98 6.43
CA CYS A 71 15.49 -1.98 7.49
C CYS A 71 14.91 -2.55 8.80
N ASP A 72 14.97 -3.84 9.01
CA ASP A 72 14.37 -4.57 10.14
C ASP A 72 14.78 -4.01 11.50
N ILE A 73 16.09 -3.85 11.72
CA ILE A 73 16.65 -3.31 12.98
C ILE A 73 16.13 -1.87 13.22
N MET A 74 16.16 -1.01 12.21
CA MET A 74 15.68 0.37 12.36
C MET A 74 14.19 0.42 12.69
N LYS A 75 13.40 -0.44 12.05
CA LYS A 75 11.96 -0.57 12.31
C LYS A 75 11.69 -1.12 13.71
N ALA A 76 12.44 -2.13 14.13
CA ALA A 76 12.33 -2.72 15.48
C ALA A 76 12.66 -1.69 16.58
N VAL A 77 13.73 -0.92 16.40
CA VAL A 77 14.12 0.15 17.35
C VAL A 77 13.03 1.22 17.44
N GLU A 78 12.51 1.68 16.31
CA GLU A 78 11.43 2.66 16.29
C GLU A 78 10.17 2.13 17.00
N LEU A 79 9.77 0.89 16.74
CA LEU A 79 8.63 0.26 17.40
C LEU A 79 8.87 0.09 18.91
N TYR A 80 10.05 -0.33 19.31
CA TYR A 80 10.40 -0.50 20.72
C TYR A 80 10.32 0.82 21.48
N ILE A 81 10.94 1.88 20.95
CA ILE A 81 10.90 3.21 21.57
C ILE A 81 9.46 3.75 21.60
N SER A 82 8.70 3.55 20.53
CA SER A 82 7.32 4.05 20.40
C SER A 82 6.34 3.42 21.38
N ARG A 83 6.71 2.32 22.07
CA ARG A 83 5.87 1.73 23.14
C ARG A 83 5.72 2.63 24.35
N ASN A 84 6.76 3.39 24.68
CA ASN A 84 6.82 4.14 25.93
C ASN A 84 6.93 5.65 25.75
N GLN A 85 7.32 6.10 24.55
CA GLN A 85 7.48 7.52 24.25
C GLN A 85 7.35 7.81 22.76
N LYS A 86 7.10 9.06 22.40
CA LYS A 86 7.07 9.47 21.00
C LYS A 86 8.46 9.31 20.38
N TYR A 87 8.57 8.52 19.32
CA TYR A 87 9.80 8.42 18.55
C TYR A 87 10.09 9.73 17.81
N ILE A 88 11.29 10.23 17.95
CA ILE A 88 11.78 11.42 17.25
C ILE A 88 12.87 10.98 16.30
N LYS A 89 12.64 11.14 15.01
CA LYS A 89 13.62 10.79 13.99
C LYS A 89 14.88 11.63 14.11
N ALA A 90 16.02 10.98 13.98
CA ALA A 90 17.30 11.68 13.84
C ALA A 90 17.40 12.43 12.51
N PRO A 91 18.25 13.46 12.40
CA PRO A 91 18.59 14.06 11.11
C PRO A 91 19.05 12.98 10.12
N ASP A 92 18.60 13.08 8.87
CA ASP A 92 18.94 12.17 7.77
C ASP A 92 18.51 10.70 7.93
N GLU A 93 17.73 10.36 8.96
CA GLU A 93 17.26 9.00 9.21
C GLU A 93 16.45 8.45 8.02
N ASP A 94 15.60 9.27 7.42
CA ASP A 94 14.81 8.87 6.26
C ASP A 94 15.71 8.59 5.04
N LEU A 95 16.77 9.39 4.83
CA LEU A 95 17.74 9.18 3.76
C LEU A 95 18.53 7.89 4.01
N ASN A 96 19.04 7.68 5.22
CA ASN A 96 19.76 6.47 5.59
C ASN A 96 18.87 5.22 5.40
N SER A 97 17.62 5.31 5.77
CA SER A 97 16.64 4.24 5.59
C SER A 97 16.39 3.92 4.10
N ILE A 98 16.36 4.92 3.23
CA ILE A 98 16.26 4.73 1.77
C ILE A 98 17.51 4.04 1.25
N LEU A 99 18.71 4.51 1.63
CA LEU A 99 19.98 3.91 1.23
C LEU A 99 20.09 2.45 1.67
N GLN A 100 19.76 2.15 2.93
CA GLN A 100 19.72 0.76 3.41
C GLN A 100 18.69 -0.08 2.63
N GLY A 101 17.51 0.45 2.38
CA GLY A 101 16.50 -0.23 1.57
C GLY A 101 16.96 -0.56 0.15
N ILE A 102 17.87 0.21 -0.42
CA ILE A 102 18.45 -0.04 -1.75
C ILE A 102 19.61 -1.03 -1.67
N MET A 103 20.53 -0.83 -0.74
CA MET A 103 21.85 -1.49 -0.72
C MET A 103 21.87 -2.82 0.01
N GLN A 104 21.04 -2.99 1.06
CA GLN A 104 21.10 -4.17 1.91
C GLN A 104 20.53 -5.42 1.22
N TYR A 105 21.04 -6.56 1.65
CA TYR A 105 20.61 -7.88 1.19
C TYR A 105 19.15 -8.14 1.55
N LYS A 106 18.40 -8.70 0.60
CA LYS A 106 16.95 -8.96 0.74
C LYS A 106 16.58 -10.44 0.65
N GLY A 107 17.58 -11.30 0.34
CA GLY A 107 17.30 -12.71 0.04
C GLY A 107 16.44 -12.85 -1.21
N SER A 108 15.50 -13.76 -1.14
CA SER A 108 14.49 -13.95 -2.19
C SER A 108 13.50 -12.80 -2.15
N VAL A 109 13.14 -12.30 -3.33
CA VAL A 109 12.13 -11.25 -3.50
C VAL A 109 10.92 -11.85 -4.21
N HIS A 110 9.76 -11.75 -3.59
CA HIS A 110 8.50 -12.14 -4.19
C HIS A 110 7.75 -10.91 -4.67
N TYR A 111 7.45 -10.88 -5.96
CA TYR A 111 6.71 -9.81 -6.62
C TYR A 111 5.50 -10.39 -7.32
N GLN A 112 4.30 -10.00 -6.90
CA GLN A 112 3.05 -10.54 -7.40
C GLN A 112 2.14 -9.44 -7.91
N PHE A 113 1.80 -9.49 -9.20
CA PHE A 113 0.64 -8.77 -9.73
C PHE A 113 -0.62 -9.48 -9.25
N CYS A 114 -1.43 -8.77 -8.49
CA CYS A 114 -2.71 -9.29 -8.04
C CYS A 114 -3.77 -9.18 -9.14
N LYS A 115 -4.93 -9.80 -8.93
CA LYS A 115 -6.07 -9.60 -9.82
C LYS A 115 -6.39 -8.10 -9.91
N PRO A 116 -6.54 -7.52 -11.11
CA PRO A 116 -6.92 -6.11 -11.27
C PRO A 116 -8.30 -5.83 -10.63
N ILE A 117 -8.52 -4.61 -10.19
CA ILE A 117 -9.85 -4.17 -9.78
C ILE A 117 -10.71 -4.09 -11.04
N SER A 118 -11.76 -4.93 -11.11
CA SER A 118 -12.60 -4.98 -12.29
C SER A 118 -13.61 -3.82 -12.34
N ARG A 119 -14.15 -3.58 -13.51
CA ARG A 119 -15.19 -2.56 -13.68
C ARG A 119 -16.45 -2.89 -12.89
N GLU A 120 -16.82 -4.17 -12.85
CA GLU A 120 -17.98 -4.70 -12.12
C GLU A 120 -17.83 -4.48 -10.60
N GLU A 121 -16.63 -4.69 -10.06
CA GLU A 121 -16.34 -4.43 -8.64
C GLU A 121 -16.42 -2.92 -8.30
N VAL A 122 -15.95 -2.06 -9.20
CA VAL A 122 -16.09 -0.60 -9.03
C VAL A 122 -17.55 -0.19 -9.12
N GLU A 123 -18.33 -0.79 -10.02
CA GLU A 123 -19.76 -0.54 -10.16
C GLU A 123 -20.52 -0.97 -8.91
N GLU A 124 -20.28 -2.17 -8.40
CA GLU A 124 -20.87 -2.67 -7.15
C GLU A 124 -20.61 -1.71 -5.99
N ILE A 125 -19.36 -1.26 -5.82
CA ILE A 125 -19.01 -0.27 -4.79
C ILE A 125 -19.71 1.06 -5.04
N SER A 126 -19.82 1.49 -6.30
CA SER A 126 -20.49 2.75 -6.67
C SER A 126 -21.97 2.75 -6.33
N LEU A 127 -22.63 1.62 -6.52
CA LEU A 127 -24.05 1.43 -6.23
C LEU A 127 -24.35 1.24 -4.73
N HIS A 128 -23.30 1.06 -3.90
CA HIS A 128 -23.50 0.90 -2.47
C HIS A 128 -24.16 2.13 -1.85
N ASN A 129 -25.33 1.91 -1.26
CA ASN A 129 -26.12 2.98 -0.63
C ASN A 129 -25.66 3.18 0.82
N SER A 130 -24.88 4.21 1.07
CA SER A 130 -24.44 4.61 2.40
C SER A 130 -24.63 6.11 2.62
N SER A 131 -25.03 6.48 3.83
CA SER A 131 -25.05 7.87 4.28
C SER A 131 -23.65 8.46 4.45
N ASP A 132 -22.61 7.62 4.65
CA ASP A 132 -21.21 8.06 4.71
C ASP A 132 -20.61 8.16 3.32
N LYS A 133 -20.30 9.39 2.90
CA LYS A 133 -19.62 9.67 1.63
C LYS A 133 -18.25 9.00 1.50
N ASN A 134 -17.66 8.58 2.62
CA ASN A 134 -16.34 7.95 2.65
C ASN A 134 -16.42 6.42 2.51
N GLU A 135 -17.58 5.82 2.70
CA GLU A 135 -17.74 4.36 2.75
C GLU A 135 -17.26 3.68 1.45
N ARG A 136 -17.58 4.24 0.30
CA ARG A 136 -17.13 3.71 -1.00
C ARG A 136 -15.60 3.70 -1.12
N TYR A 137 -14.93 4.76 -0.65
CA TYR A 137 -13.45 4.79 -0.63
C TYR A 137 -12.87 3.74 0.31
N LYS A 138 -13.53 3.52 1.45
CA LYS A 138 -13.14 2.50 2.41
C LYS A 138 -13.32 1.09 1.83
N MET A 139 -14.43 0.83 1.15
CA MET A 139 -14.67 -0.44 0.46
C MET A 139 -13.60 -0.73 -0.59
N LEU A 140 -13.28 0.26 -1.46
CA LEU A 140 -12.24 0.10 -2.48
C LEU A 140 -10.85 -0.07 -1.83
N ALA A 141 -10.52 0.68 -0.79
CA ALA A 141 -9.27 0.53 -0.05
C ALA A 141 -9.15 -0.87 0.57
N ASN A 142 -10.21 -1.37 1.18
CA ASN A 142 -10.25 -2.70 1.77
C ASN A 142 -10.11 -3.80 0.70
N LEU A 143 -10.72 -3.65 -0.46
CA LEU A 143 -10.59 -4.59 -1.58
C LEU A 143 -9.13 -4.67 -2.07
N ILE A 144 -8.46 -3.52 -2.25
CA ILE A 144 -7.05 -3.45 -2.63
C ILE A 144 -6.18 -4.11 -1.55
N THR A 145 -6.36 -3.73 -0.29
CA THR A 145 -5.64 -4.31 0.86
C THR A 145 -5.80 -5.82 0.93
N LYS A 146 -7.03 -6.33 0.80
CA LYS A 146 -7.31 -7.77 0.82
C LYS A 146 -6.55 -8.52 -0.28
N ARG A 147 -6.46 -7.96 -1.49
CA ARG A 147 -5.73 -8.57 -2.61
C ARG A 147 -4.23 -8.60 -2.36
N ILE A 148 -3.66 -7.50 -1.87
CA ILE A 148 -2.24 -7.42 -1.54
C ILE A 148 -1.89 -8.43 -0.45
N ASN A 149 -2.65 -8.45 0.65
CA ASN A 149 -2.41 -9.37 1.77
C ASN A 149 -2.55 -10.84 1.37
N ALA A 150 -3.52 -11.18 0.50
CA ALA A 150 -3.69 -12.55 -0.01
C ALA A 150 -2.55 -13.00 -0.93
N ALA A 151 -1.86 -12.07 -1.58
CA ALA A 151 -0.73 -12.33 -2.47
C ALA A 151 0.64 -12.18 -1.77
N TYR A 152 0.65 -11.74 -0.50
CA TYR A 152 1.87 -11.57 0.26
C TYR A 152 2.50 -12.93 0.59
N LYS A 153 3.79 -13.07 0.32
CA LYS A 153 4.52 -14.31 0.61
C LYS A 153 5.24 -14.19 1.95
N LEU A 154 5.01 -15.16 2.83
CA LEU A 154 5.83 -15.38 4.00
C LEU A 154 6.96 -16.37 3.67
N PHE A 155 8.13 -16.12 4.22
CA PHE A 155 9.31 -16.94 4.06
C PHE A 155 9.58 -17.77 5.33
N PRO A 156 10.41 -18.82 5.30
CA PRO A 156 10.68 -19.68 6.46
C PRO A 156 11.09 -18.91 7.72
N ASN A 157 11.89 -17.86 7.58
CA ASN A 157 12.33 -17.01 8.71
C ASN A 157 11.15 -16.32 9.42
N ASN A 158 10.06 -16.01 8.72
CA ASN A 158 8.87 -15.44 9.34
C ASN A 158 8.18 -16.46 10.26
N TYR A 159 8.12 -17.72 9.86
CA TYR A 159 7.54 -18.81 10.66
C TYR A 159 8.43 -19.12 11.87
N ILE A 160 9.75 -19.21 11.68
CA ILE A 160 10.71 -19.40 12.77
C ILE A 160 10.59 -18.27 13.79
N ALA A 161 10.52 -17.01 13.35
CA ALA A 161 10.34 -15.88 14.25
C ALA A 161 9.02 -15.97 15.04
N ALA A 162 7.94 -16.40 14.40
CA ALA A 162 6.65 -16.59 15.06
C ALA A 162 6.71 -17.72 16.10
N ASP A 163 7.35 -18.84 15.79
CA ASP A 163 7.54 -19.97 16.73
C ASP A 163 8.34 -19.51 17.95
N ILE A 164 9.46 -18.83 17.77
CA ILE A 164 10.27 -18.29 18.87
C ILE A 164 9.44 -17.36 19.76
N LEU A 165 8.63 -16.46 19.17
CA LEU A 165 7.77 -15.55 19.93
C LEU A 165 6.67 -16.26 20.71
N ASN A 166 6.18 -17.40 20.23
CA ASN A 166 5.16 -18.22 20.86
C ASN A 166 5.73 -19.25 21.86
N GLY A 167 7.05 -19.32 22.02
CA GLY A 167 7.72 -20.25 22.95
C GLY A 167 7.77 -21.69 22.46
N ASN A 168 7.72 -21.90 21.14
CA ASN A 168 7.85 -23.21 20.49
C ASN A 168 9.28 -23.47 20.03
#